data_0a1358680e7d4b983e8a0d4a2e827590
#
_entry.id   0a1358680e7d4b983e8a0d4a2e827590
#
_cell.length_a   1.000
_cell.length_b   1.000
_cell.length_c   1.000
_cell.angle_alpha   90.00
_cell.angle_beta   90.00
_cell.angle_gamma   90.00
#
_symmetry.space_group_name_H-M   'P 1'
#
loop_
_entity.id
_entity.type
_entity.pdbx_description
1 polymer ?
#
loop_
_entity_poly.entity_id
_entity_poly.type
_entity_poly.pdbx_seq_one_letter_code
_entity_poly.pdbx_strand_id
1 'polypeptide(L)'
;TNLLWIAEGVTSYYDNLFLPRCGVSTIKEYFETICDDIKRYEGIPGKDVMTVEESSFDAWVKLYRPNENSVNTSISYYLKGGLIIMALDLTIRDLTDGQKSMDAVYRILWDKFKDDGKGINDTTFKSVCEDVAGKPLNEIWNYLTTTTPLNIGDYFEPFGVVLKSEHSKPEREKSGSFGVYIKKNTTQISTTLSTGSGYTSGLYANDEILAINNIRVSSENVKDCMANVPIGVSADFLISRDGLIKTISVTAKSLLFDKYCIEKFEQPTARQKQMFEGWLKQDWDA
;
A
#
# COMPACT_ATOMS: atom_id res chain seq x y z
N THR A 1 15.01 -9.36 13.78
CA THR A 1 15.51 -7.99 13.62
C THR A 1 14.39 -7.04 13.21
N ASN A 2 14.45 -5.78 13.64
CA ASN A 2 13.54 -4.71 13.22
C ASN A 2 14.00 -3.99 11.93
N LEU A 3 15.04 -4.51 11.26
CA LEU A 3 15.68 -3.86 10.11
C LEU A 3 15.31 -4.45 8.74
N LEU A 4 14.38 -5.42 8.68
CA LEU A 4 14.01 -6.02 7.40
C LEU A 4 13.38 -4.99 6.44
N TRP A 5 12.72 -3.97 6.97
CA TRP A 5 12.18 -2.88 6.16
C TRP A 5 13.26 -2.11 5.38
N ILE A 6 14.50 -2.04 5.90
CA ILE A 6 15.63 -1.45 5.17
C ILE A 6 16.02 -2.37 4.02
N ALA A 7 16.35 -3.64 4.33
CA ALA A 7 16.81 -4.58 3.31
C ALA A 7 15.74 -4.79 2.21
N GLU A 8 14.53 -5.13 2.62
CA GLU A 8 13.46 -5.52 1.71
C GLU A 8 12.68 -4.32 1.14
N GLY A 9 12.59 -3.22 1.90
CA GLY A 9 12.02 -1.98 1.38
C GLY A 9 12.89 -1.37 0.28
N VAL A 10 14.21 -1.45 0.45
CA VAL A 10 15.17 -1.02 -0.57
C VAL A 10 15.06 -1.86 -1.82
N THR A 11 15.08 -3.17 -1.70
CA THR A 11 14.93 -4.07 -2.86
C THR A 11 13.59 -3.84 -3.54
N SER A 12 12.48 -3.74 -2.79
CA SER A 12 11.15 -3.48 -3.35
C SER A 12 11.02 -2.14 -4.10
N TYR A 13 11.76 -1.11 -3.67
CA TYR A 13 11.79 0.16 -4.38
C TYR A 13 12.67 0.10 -5.63
N TYR A 14 13.87 -0.45 -5.51
CA TYR A 14 14.85 -0.40 -6.58
C TYR A 14 14.62 -1.43 -7.68
N ASP A 15 14.06 -2.60 -7.40
CA ASP A 15 13.71 -3.58 -8.43
C ASP A 15 12.74 -2.99 -9.45
N ASN A 16 11.77 -2.21 -8.98
CA ASN A 16 10.84 -1.49 -9.84
C ASN A 16 11.47 -0.26 -10.50
N LEU A 17 12.25 0.55 -9.76
CA LEU A 17 12.86 1.79 -10.27
C LEU A 17 13.92 1.55 -11.35
N PHE A 18 14.65 0.46 -11.27
CA PHE A 18 15.67 0.15 -12.27
C PHE A 18 15.08 -0.18 -13.64
N LEU A 19 13.87 -0.70 -13.71
CA LEU A 19 13.25 -1.09 -14.98
C LEU A 19 13.10 0.12 -15.94
N PRO A 20 12.47 1.24 -15.56
CA PRO A 20 12.43 2.41 -16.42
C PRO A 20 13.82 3.05 -16.61
N ARG A 21 14.68 3.07 -15.58
CA ARG A 21 16.03 3.63 -15.70
C ARG A 21 16.92 2.92 -16.73
N CYS A 22 16.68 1.63 -16.94
CA CYS A 22 17.39 0.80 -17.91
C CYS A 22 16.62 0.65 -19.24
N GLY A 23 15.47 1.30 -19.40
CA GLY A 23 14.66 1.18 -20.60
C GLY A 23 13.97 -0.17 -20.79
N VAL A 24 13.86 -0.98 -19.73
CA VAL A 24 13.19 -2.29 -19.74
C VAL A 24 11.68 -2.13 -19.64
N SER A 25 11.21 -1.13 -18.90
CA SER A 25 9.80 -0.74 -18.83
C SER A 25 9.60 0.74 -19.19
N THR A 26 8.39 1.09 -19.52
CA THR A 26 7.97 2.48 -19.72
C THR A 26 7.73 3.18 -18.38
N ILE A 27 7.74 4.50 -18.36
CA ILE A 27 7.35 5.32 -17.19
C ILE A 27 5.91 4.99 -16.78
N LYS A 28 5.02 4.76 -17.75
CA LYS A 28 3.63 4.41 -17.49
C LYS A 28 3.52 3.11 -16.71
N GLU A 29 4.20 2.04 -17.13
CA GLU A 29 4.21 0.76 -16.42
C GLU A 29 4.78 0.87 -15.01
N TYR A 30 5.82 1.69 -14.82
CA TYR A 30 6.36 1.98 -13.50
C TYR A 30 5.34 2.70 -12.60
N PHE A 31 4.64 3.71 -13.13
CA PHE A 31 3.59 4.41 -12.39
C PHE A 31 2.40 3.49 -12.06
N GLU A 32 2.02 2.60 -12.97
CA GLU A 32 1.00 1.58 -12.70
C GLU A 32 1.42 0.67 -11.53
N THR A 33 2.69 0.26 -11.48
CA THR A 33 3.23 -0.54 -10.35
C THR A 33 3.15 0.22 -9.03
N ILE A 34 3.55 1.50 -9.00
CA ILE A 34 3.42 2.35 -7.80
C ILE A 34 1.95 2.48 -7.38
N CYS A 35 1.06 2.71 -8.34
CA CYS A 35 -0.38 2.83 -8.07
C CYS A 35 -0.97 1.55 -7.49
N ASP A 36 -0.55 0.39 -7.96
CA ASP A 36 -0.96 -0.91 -7.41
C ASP A 36 -0.45 -1.11 -5.98
N ASP A 37 0.78 -0.71 -5.68
CA ASP A 37 1.32 -0.76 -4.33
C ASP A 37 0.59 0.20 -3.37
N ILE A 38 0.29 1.42 -3.81
CA ILE A 38 -0.53 2.38 -3.04
C ILE A 38 -1.92 1.79 -2.77
N LYS A 39 -2.58 1.26 -3.79
CA LYS A 39 -3.89 0.62 -3.66
C LYS A 39 -3.86 -0.54 -2.65
N ARG A 40 -2.84 -1.38 -2.71
CA ARG A 40 -2.66 -2.47 -1.75
C ARG A 40 -2.45 -1.94 -0.34
N TYR A 41 -1.59 -0.92 -0.16
CA TYR A 41 -1.32 -0.29 1.13
C TYR A 41 -2.59 0.32 1.72
N GLU A 42 -3.35 1.09 0.95
CA GLU A 42 -4.60 1.73 1.40
C GLU A 42 -5.69 0.70 1.75
N GLY A 43 -5.70 -0.44 1.08
CA GLY A 43 -6.68 -1.51 1.30
C GLY A 43 -6.41 -2.38 2.53
N ILE A 44 -5.31 -2.18 3.28
CA ILE A 44 -4.91 -3.02 4.42
C ILE A 44 -5.15 -2.29 5.74
N PRO A 45 -6.21 -2.62 6.53
CA PRO A 45 -6.45 -2.01 7.84
C PRO A 45 -5.30 -2.21 8.85
N GLY A 46 -4.54 -3.28 8.71
CA GLY A 46 -3.38 -3.58 9.55
C GLY A 46 -2.29 -2.49 9.53
N LYS A 47 -2.29 -1.60 8.51
CA LYS A 47 -1.39 -0.44 8.46
C LYS A 47 -1.62 0.55 9.61
N ASP A 48 -2.84 0.57 10.16
CA ASP A 48 -3.24 1.44 11.26
C ASP A 48 -3.05 0.74 12.63
N VAL A 49 -2.61 -0.52 12.64
CA VAL A 49 -2.46 -1.37 13.83
C VAL A 49 -1.00 -1.72 14.11
N MET A 50 -0.21 -1.99 13.07
CA MET A 50 1.16 -2.48 13.18
C MET A 50 2.15 -1.50 12.53
N THR A 51 3.23 -1.18 13.23
CA THR A 51 4.33 -0.37 12.70
C THR A 51 5.19 -1.20 11.74
N VAL A 52 6.01 -0.53 10.92
CA VAL A 52 6.90 -1.25 10.00
C VAL A 52 8.07 -1.93 10.73
N GLU A 53 8.51 -1.36 11.85
CA GLU A 53 9.53 -2.00 12.70
C GLU A 53 9.02 -3.27 13.35
N GLU A 54 7.79 -3.25 13.92
CA GLU A 54 7.13 -4.46 14.43
C GLU A 54 6.93 -5.50 13.34
N SER A 55 6.49 -5.09 12.15
CA SER A 55 6.34 -5.98 10.99
C SER A 55 7.65 -6.66 10.61
N SER A 56 8.78 -5.94 10.68
CA SER A 56 10.11 -6.50 10.45
C SER A 56 10.50 -7.49 11.55
N PHE A 57 10.25 -7.15 12.80
CA PHE A 57 10.61 -7.98 13.95
C PHE A 57 9.80 -9.28 14.00
N ASP A 58 8.49 -9.17 13.78
CA ASP A 58 7.53 -10.27 13.84
C ASP A 58 7.36 -11.03 12.52
N ALA A 59 8.23 -10.81 11.54
CA ALA A 59 8.11 -11.34 10.18
C ALA A 59 7.77 -12.85 10.15
N TRP A 60 8.49 -13.65 10.92
CA TRP A 60 8.37 -15.11 10.91
C TRP A 60 7.07 -15.63 11.52
N VAL A 61 6.44 -14.86 12.40
CA VAL A 61 5.19 -15.27 13.08
C VAL A 61 3.95 -14.56 12.54
N LYS A 62 4.12 -13.48 11.78
CA LYS A 62 3.04 -12.68 11.19
C LYS A 62 3.00 -12.80 9.67
N LEU A 63 4.02 -12.29 8.96
CA LEU A 63 4.01 -12.23 7.50
C LEU A 63 4.09 -13.63 6.87
N TYR A 64 4.95 -14.51 7.39
CA TYR A 64 5.15 -15.87 6.87
C TYR A 64 4.18 -16.92 7.43
N ARG A 65 3.29 -16.52 8.35
CA ARG A 65 2.22 -17.37 8.89
C ARG A 65 0.88 -16.61 8.93
N PRO A 66 0.39 -16.18 7.77
CA PRO A 66 -0.86 -15.42 7.72
C PRO A 66 -2.05 -16.30 8.08
N ASN A 67 -3.06 -15.67 8.68
CA ASN A 67 -4.39 -16.22 8.90
C ASN A 67 -5.44 -15.28 8.27
N GLU A 68 -6.70 -15.64 8.42
CA GLU A 68 -7.85 -14.90 7.86
C GLU A 68 -7.99 -13.47 8.42
N ASN A 69 -7.37 -13.17 9.56
CA ASN A 69 -7.38 -11.84 10.18
C ASN A 69 -6.09 -11.02 9.95
N SER A 70 -5.09 -11.58 9.30
CA SER A 70 -3.78 -10.92 9.13
C SER A 70 -3.89 -9.57 8.43
N VAL A 71 -4.82 -9.40 7.48
CA VAL A 71 -5.05 -8.11 6.81
C VAL A 71 -5.46 -7.01 7.77
N ASN A 72 -6.08 -7.34 8.90
CA ASN A 72 -6.54 -6.39 9.91
C ASN A 72 -5.50 -6.08 10.99
N THR A 73 -4.45 -6.88 11.10
CA THR A 73 -3.51 -6.84 12.24
C THR A 73 -2.06 -6.67 11.83
N SER A 74 -1.76 -6.72 10.53
CA SER A 74 -0.39 -6.71 10.05
C SER A 74 -0.24 -5.88 8.78
N ILE A 75 0.94 -5.30 8.61
CA ILE A 75 1.38 -4.65 7.36
C ILE A 75 2.67 -5.30 6.89
N SER A 76 2.88 -5.41 5.58
CA SER A 76 4.12 -5.93 5.03
C SER A 76 5.23 -4.87 5.09
N TYR A 77 6.37 -5.23 5.66
CA TYR A 77 7.58 -4.40 5.63
C TYR A 77 8.20 -4.31 4.23
N TYR A 78 7.89 -5.22 3.31
CA TYR A 78 8.19 -5.07 1.88
C TYR A 78 7.39 -3.89 1.30
N LEU A 79 6.07 -3.93 1.44
CA LEU A 79 5.17 -2.94 0.84
C LEU A 79 5.33 -1.56 1.50
N LYS A 80 5.10 -1.45 2.82
CA LYS A 80 5.24 -0.17 3.52
C LYS A 80 6.70 0.30 3.54
N GLY A 81 7.66 -0.61 3.66
CA GLY A 81 9.08 -0.30 3.57
C GLY A 81 9.47 0.27 2.21
N GLY A 82 9.02 -0.33 1.10
CA GLY A 82 9.25 0.19 -0.25
C GLY A 82 8.70 1.60 -0.46
N LEU A 83 7.48 1.86 0.04
CA LEU A 83 6.89 3.20 -0.02
C LEU A 83 7.66 4.22 0.86
N ILE A 84 8.17 3.82 2.04
CA ILE A 84 9.00 4.68 2.90
C ILE A 84 10.33 4.98 2.22
N ILE A 85 10.99 4.00 1.60
CA ILE A 85 12.23 4.22 0.85
C ILE A 85 12.00 5.15 -0.35
N MET A 86 10.86 5.01 -1.04
CA MET A 86 10.47 5.96 -2.09
C MET A 86 10.32 7.38 -1.54
N ALA A 87 9.57 7.56 -0.45
CA ALA A 87 9.41 8.86 0.20
C ALA A 87 10.77 9.45 0.62
N LEU A 88 11.66 8.63 1.15
CA LEU A 88 13.01 9.01 1.53
C LEU A 88 13.86 9.46 0.33
N ASP A 89 13.85 8.70 -0.79
CA ASP A 89 14.58 9.06 -2.01
C ASP A 89 14.07 10.38 -2.60
N LEU A 90 12.75 10.53 -2.69
CA LEU A 90 12.12 11.76 -3.20
C LEU A 90 12.43 12.96 -2.29
N THR A 91 12.37 12.78 -0.97
CA THR A 91 12.73 13.83 0.01
C THR A 91 14.19 14.25 -0.13
N ILE A 92 15.13 13.31 -0.20
CA ILE A 92 16.56 13.63 -0.38
C ILE A 92 16.78 14.40 -1.68
N ARG A 93 16.14 13.97 -2.77
CA ARG A 93 16.23 14.69 -4.07
C ARG A 93 15.70 16.10 -3.96
N ASP A 94 14.53 16.28 -3.37
CA ASP A 94 13.91 17.60 -3.23
C ASP A 94 14.80 18.56 -2.40
N LEU A 95 15.32 18.08 -1.26
CA LEU A 95 16.20 18.84 -0.38
C LEU A 95 17.55 19.22 -0.99
N THR A 96 18.01 18.48 -1.98
CA THR A 96 19.33 18.68 -2.61
C THR A 96 19.22 19.14 -4.06
N ASP A 97 18.06 19.64 -4.50
CA ASP A 97 17.78 20.03 -5.88
C ASP A 97 18.21 18.97 -6.92
N GLY A 98 17.93 17.70 -6.59
CA GLY A 98 18.22 16.54 -7.45
C GLY A 98 19.69 16.10 -7.46
N GLN A 99 20.58 16.77 -6.72
CA GLN A 99 22.02 16.46 -6.73
C GLN A 99 22.35 15.15 -6.01
N LYS A 100 21.55 14.78 -5.00
CA LYS A 100 21.72 13.55 -4.21
C LYS A 100 20.43 12.75 -4.19
N SER A 101 20.54 11.48 -3.83
CA SER A 101 19.45 10.51 -3.79
C SER A 101 19.82 9.34 -2.89
N MET A 102 18.93 8.36 -2.76
CA MET A 102 19.26 7.08 -2.12
C MET A 102 20.44 6.36 -2.81
N ASP A 103 20.69 6.61 -4.10
CA ASP A 103 21.90 6.07 -4.78
C ASP A 103 23.19 6.54 -4.07
N ALA A 104 23.23 7.80 -3.59
CA ALA A 104 24.37 8.31 -2.83
C ALA A 104 24.48 7.67 -1.44
N VAL A 105 23.35 7.48 -0.76
CA VAL A 105 23.29 6.78 0.55
C VAL A 105 23.91 5.38 0.44
N TYR A 106 23.49 4.60 -0.57
CA TYR A 106 24.01 3.22 -0.73
C TYR A 106 25.48 3.16 -1.11
N ARG A 107 25.97 4.09 -1.92
CA ARG A 107 27.42 4.15 -2.20
C ARG A 107 28.23 4.40 -0.93
N ILE A 108 27.79 5.35 -0.09
CA ILE A 108 28.45 5.64 1.19
C ILE A 108 28.41 4.42 2.12
N LEU A 109 27.25 3.77 2.23
CA LEU A 109 27.11 2.56 3.06
C LEU A 109 27.98 1.42 2.53
N TRP A 110 28.01 1.21 1.21
CA TRP A 110 28.87 0.22 0.57
C TRP A 110 30.35 0.49 0.88
N ASP A 111 30.83 1.71 0.65
CA ASP A 111 32.22 2.08 0.90
C ASP A 111 32.61 1.94 2.36
N LYS A 112 31.66 2.18 3.28
CA LYS A 112 31.89 2.06 4.71
C LYS A 112 31.96 0.62 5.21
N PHE A 113 31.21 -0.31 4.60
CA PHE A 113 31.01 -1.65 5.15
C PHE A 113 31.53 -2.79 4.27
N LYS A 114 31.92 -2.54 3.02
CA LYS A 114 32.37 -3.59 2.08
C LYS A 114 33.53 -4.44 2.58
N ASP A 115 34.41 -3.87 3.42
CA ASP A 115 35.65 -4.51 3.87
C ASP A 115 35.65 -4.89 5.36
N ASP A 116 34.65 -4.49 6.15
CA ASP A 116 34.72 -4.67 7.61
C ASP A 116 33.90 -5.88 8.13
N GLY A 117 33.16 -6.55 7.24
CA GLY A 117 32.36 -7.73 7.57
C GLY A 117 31.18 -7.47 8.53
N LYS A 118 30.94 -6.20 8.90
CA LYS A 118 29.83 -5.81 9.77
C LYS A 118 28.63 -5.40 8.93
N GLY A 119 27.43 -5.68 9.47
CA GLY A 119 26.19 -5.23 8.85
C GLY A 119 25.86 -3.78 9.19
N ILE A 120 24.88 -3.24 8.46
CA ILE A 120 24.29 -1.92 8.72
C ILE A 120 23.35 -2.02 9.93
N ASN A 121 23.40 -1.05 10.82
CA ASN A 121 22.40 -0.86 11.88
C ASN A 121 21.52 0.36 11.60
N ASP A 122 20.40 0.44 12.32
CA ASP A 122 19.41 1.51 12.16
C ASP A 122 20.02 2.92 12.33
N THR A 123 20.80 3.14 13.38
CA THR A 123 21.44 4.44 13.67
C THR A 123 22.36 4.86 12.53
N THR A 124 23.18 3.94 12.01
CA THR A 124 24.08 4.24 10.89
C THR A 124 23.32 4.55 9.62
N PHE A 125 22.26 3.77 9.31
CA PHE A 125 21.44 4.04 8.13
C PHE A 125 20.80 5.43 8.19
N LYS A 126 20.15 5.76 9.31
CA LYS A 126 19.50 7.06 9.54
C LYS A 126 20.50 8.21 9.45
N SER A 127 21.66 8.08 10.11
CA SER A 127 22.71 9.11 10.08
C SER A 127 23.21 9.37 8.65
N VAL A 128 23.49 8.33 7.87
CA VAL A 128 23.95 8.52 6.49
C VAL A 128 22.85 9.17 5.62
N CYS A 129 21.58 8.80 5.80
CA CYS A 129 20.48 9.46 5.08
C CYS A 129 20.41 10.95 5.41
N GLU A 130 20.51 11.33 6.69
CA GLU A 130 20.46 12.72 7.14
C GLU A 130 21.70 13.53 6.71
N ASP A 131 22.88 12.92 6.72
CA ASP A 131 24.12 13.52 6.20
C ASP A 131 24.01 13.81 4.69
N VAL A 132 23.40 12.89 3.94
CA VAL A 132 23.16 13.07 2.51
C VAL A 132 22.08 14.12 2.27
N ALA A 133 21.01 14.11 3.04
CA ALA A 133 19.92 15.11 2.96
C ALA A 133 20.34 16.52 3.41
N GLY A 134 21.35 16.60 4.30
CA GLY A 134 21.81 17.85 4.90
C GLY A 134 20.93 18.36 6.05
N LYS A 135 19.95 17.58 6.48
CA LYS A 135 19.08 17.91 7.63
C LYS A 135 18.43 16.66 8.24
N PRO A 136 17.89 16.75 9.49
CA PRO A 136 17.12 15.68 10.10
C PRO A 136 15.89 15.31 9.28
N LEU A 137 15.53 14.01 9.27
CA LEU A 137 14.41 13.42 8.51
C LEU A 137 13.34 12.85 9.46
N ASN A 138 13.04 13.55 10.55
CA ASN A 138 12.16 13.07 11.63
C ASN A 138 10.77 12.62 11.13
N GLU A 139 10.21 13.29 10.13
CA GLU A 139 8.92 12.92 9.56
C GLU A 139 8.97 11.52 8.93
N ILE A 140 10.03 11.23 8.18
CA ILE A 140 10.24 9.91 7.57
C ILE A 140 10.42 8.85 8.66
N TRP A 141 11.24 9.15 9.68
CA TRP A 141 11.50 8.20 10.77
C TRP A 141 10.25 7.90 11.61
N ASN A 142 9.32 8.85 11.70
CA ASN A 142 8.04 8.64 12.38
C ASN A 142 7.20 7.52 11.74
N TYR A 143 7.26 7.33 10.42
CA TYR A 143 6.55 6.24 9.74
C TYR A 143 7.06 4.84 10.10
N LEU A 144 8.25 4.73 10.69
CA LEU A 144 8.84 3.45 11.09
C LEU A 144 8.27 2.95 12.41
N THR A 145 8.11 3.86 13.38
CA THR A 145 7.80 3.56 14.78
C THR A 145 6.34 3.84 15.14
N THR A 146 5.58 4.42 14.23
CA THR A 146 4.16 4.72 14.43
C THR A 146 3.31 4.17 13.29
N THR A 147 2.01 4.19 13.50
CA THR A 147 1.01 3.88 12.48
C THR A 147 0.53 5.12 11.72
N THR A 148 1.25 6.23 11.80
CA THR A 148 0.94 7.45 11.04
C THR A 148 0.75 7.10 9.56
N PRO A 149 -0.35 7.53 8.93
CA PRO A 149 -0.61 7.29 7.51
C PRO A 149 0.49 7.87 6.63
N LEU A 150 1.00 7.09 5.69
CA LEU A 150 1.98 7.53 4.69
C LEU A 150 1.24 7.89 3.40
N ASN A 151 1.05 9.18 3.17
CA ASN A 151 0.47 9.70 1.94
C ASN A 151 1.57 9.90 0.90
N ILE A 152 1.91 8.87 0.16
CA ILE A 152 3.03 8.93 -0.80
C ILE A 152 2.84 10.00 -1.88
N GLY A 153 1.60 10.37 -2.20
CA GLY A 153 1.28 11.44 -3.14
C GLY A 153 1.82 12.81 -2.75
N ASP A 154 2.03 13.05 -1.43
CA ASP A 154 2.55 14.33 -0.91
C ASP A 154 4.01 14.58 -1.35
N TYR A 155 4.73 13.54 -1.76
CA TYR A 155 6.13 13.61 -2.20
C TYR A 155 6.29 13.81 -3.72
N PHE A 156 5.20 13.84 -4.50
CA PHE A 156 5.26 13.84 -5.97
C PHE A 156 5.31 15.25 -6.59
N GLU A 157 4.79 16.25 -5.90
CA GLU A 157 4.70 17.62 -6.44
C GLU A 157 6.05 18.17 -6.93
N PRO A 158 7.19 18.02 -6.19
CA PRO A 158 8.50 18.52 -6.65
C PRO A 158 8.98 17.87 -7.96
N PHE A 159 8.39 16.76 -8.36
CA PHE A 159 8.71 15.98 -9.57
C PHE A 159 7.71 16.23 -10.71
N GLY A 160 6.80 17.20 -10.55
CA GLY A 160 5.83 17.56 -11.58
C GLY A 160 4.78 16.51 -11.85
N VAL A 161 4.50 15.62 -10.91
CA VAL A 161 3.47 14.60 -11.03
C VAL A 161 2.50 14.67 -9.86
N VAL A 162 1.30 14.14 -10.04
CA VAL A 162 0.25 14.09 -9.02
C VAL A 162 -0.38 12.71 -8.96
N LEU A 163 -0.64 12.23 -7.75
CA LEU A 163 -1.43 11.03 -7.50
C LEU A 163 -2.91 11.39 -7.49
N LYS A 164 -3.69 10.71 -8.32
CA LYS A 164 -5.15 10.78 -8.33
C LYS A 164 -5.73 9.43 -7.91
N SER A 165 -6.85 9.48 -7.20
CA SER A 165 -7.63 8.32 -6.81
C SER A 165 -9.08 8.47 -7.26
N GLU A 166 -9.64 7.42 -7.85
CA GLU A 166 -10.99 7.41 -8.38
C GLU A 166 -11.59 6.00 -8.33
N HIS A 167 -12.89 5.88 -8.57
CA HIS A 167 -13.49 4.58 -8.85
C HIS A 167 -13.26 4.18 -10.31
N SER A 168 -12.86 2.93 -10.55
CA SER A 168 -12.60 2.41 -11.90
C SER A 168 -13.82 2.45 -12.83
N LYS A 169 -15.02 2.52 -12.25
CA LYS A 169 -16.30 2.62 -12.97
C LYS A 169 -17.21 3.60 -12.23
N PRO A 170 -17.90 4.51 -12.94
CA PRO A 170 -18.84 5.47 -12.32
C PRO A 170 -19.94 4.81 -11.48
N GLU A 171 -20.39 3.59 -11.86
CA GLU A 171 -21.42 2.87 -11.11
C GLU A 171 -20.93 2.47 -9.70
N ARG A 172 -19.63 2.34 -9.50
CA ARG A 172 -19.04 2.00 -8.20
C ARG A 172 -19.14 3.09 -7.16
N GLU A 173 -19.29 4.34 -7.58
CA GLU A 173 -19.59 5.46 -6.65
C GLU A 173 -20.89 5.26 -5.87
N LYS A 174 -21.84 4.51 -6.45
CA LYS A 174 -23.15 4.22 -5.85
C LYS A 174 -23.25 2.81 -5.26
N SER A 175 -22.29 1.94 -5.61
CA SER A 175 -22.26 0.57 -5.13
C SER A 175 -21.81 0.51 -3.68
N GLY A 176 -22.55 -0.21 -2.86
CA GLY A 176 -22.19 -0.44 -1.47
C GLY A 176 -21.08 -1.48 -1.32
N SER A 177 -20.35 -1.37 -0.23
CA SER A 177 -19.38 -2.35 0.22
C SER A 177 -19.64 -2.76 1.66
N PHE A 178 -19.41 -4.03 1.94
CA PHE A 178 -19.50 -4.58 3.28
C PHE A 178 -18.11 -4.84 3.89
N GLY A 179 -17.03 -4.64 3.12
CA GLY A 179 -15.67 -4.99 3.53
C GLY A 179 -15.48 -6.51 3.68
N VAL A 180 -16.17 -7.29 2.86
CA VAL A 180 -16.19 -8.77 2.89
C VAL A 180 -15.58 -9.30 1.61
N TYR A 181 -14.65 -10.23 1.72
CA TYR A 181 -14.05 -10.97 0.62
C TYR A 181 -14.51 -12.41 0.61
N ILE A 182 -14.80 -12.93 -0.57
CA ILE A 182 -15.33 -14.28 -0.78
C ILE A 182 -14.22 -15.19 -1.33
N LYS A 183 -14.10 -16.40 -0.80
CA LYS A 183 -13.19 -17.43 -1.33
C LYS A 183 -13.55 -17.75 -2.80
N LYS A 184 -12.53 -17.93 -3.60
CA LYS A 184 -12.72 -18.22 -5.03
C LYS A 184 -13.62 -19.44 -5.23
N ASN A 185 -14.61 -19.30 -6.12
CA ASN A 185 -15.56 -20.34 -6.50
C ASN A 185 -16.44 -20.88 -5.34
N THR A 186 -16.68 -20.07 -4.32
CA THR A 186 -17.57 -20.43 -3.19
C THR A 186 -18.45 -19.24 -2.80
N THR A 187 -19.34 -19.46 -1.81
CA THR A 187 -20.07 -18.40 -1.10
C THR A 187 -19.49 -18.12 0.29
N GLN A 188 -18.35 -18.76 0.61
CA GLN A 188 -17.72 -18.66 1.92
C GLN A 188 -16.86 -17.38 2.03
N ILE A 189 -17.00 -16.67 3.14
CA ILE A 189 -16.18 -15.50 3.46
C ILE A 189 -14.74 -15.96 3.72
N SER A 190 -13.79 -15.37 2.98
CA SER A 190 -12.36 -15.57 3.24
C SER A 190 -11.84 -14.63 4.32
N THR A 191 -12.35 -13.40 4.33
CA THR A 191 -11.88 -12.34 5.24
C THR A 191 -12.92 -11.23 5.33
N THR A 192 -12.98 -10.56 6.47
CA THR A 192 -13.70 -9.31 6.68
C THR A 192 -12.73 -8.23 7.11
N LEU A 193 -12.79 -7.06 6.46
CA LEU A 193 -11.96 -5.92 6.86
C LEU A 193 -12.51 -5.27 8.12
N SER A 194 -11.67 -4.98 9.09
CA SER A 194 -12.06 -4.32 10.36
C SER A 194 -12.69 -2.93 10.16
N THR A 195 -12.36 -2.25 9.06
CA THR A 195 -12.96 -0.99 8.63
C THR A 195 -14.32 -1.17 7.95
N GLY A 196 -14.65 -2.40 7.54
CA GLY A 196 -15.89 -2.73 6.84
C GLY A 196 -17.09 -2.91 7.78
N SER A 197 -18.29 -2.66 7.26
CA SER A 197 -19.54 -2.86 8.01
C SER A 197 -19.84 -4.33 8.29
N GLY A 198 -19.41 -5.25 7.43
CA GLY A 198 -19.54 -6.69 7.67
C GLY A 198 -18.86 -7.12 8.96
N TYR A 199 -17.64 -6.65 9.19
CA TYR A 199 -16.89 -6.95 10.43
C TYR A 199 -17.62 -6.41 11.67
N THR A 200 -18.03 -5.14 11.65
CA THR A 200 -18.70 -4.50 12.79
C THR A 200 -20.10 -5.04 13.05
N SER A 201 -20.75 -5.62 12.04
CA SER A 201 -22.07 -6.27 12.18
C SER A 201 -21.97 -7.75 12.53
N GLY A 202 -20.77 -8.34 12.55
CA GLY A 202 -20.56 -9.71 12.99
C GLY A 202 -20.56 -10.78 11.89
N LEU A 203 -20.26 -10.39 10.64
CA LEU A 203 -19.84 -11.34 9.62
C LEU A 203 -18.37 -11.70 9.84
N TYR A 204 -18.03 -12.99 9.77
CA TYR A 204 -16.69 -13.48 10.04
C TYR A 204 -16.17 -14.35 8.90
N ALA A 205 -14.85 -14.51 8.87
CA ALA A 205 -14.23 -15.50 8.01
C ALA A 205 -14.81 -16.89 8.28
N ASN A 206 -14.96 -17.69 7.24
CA ASN A 206 -15.58 -19.01 7.19
C ASN A 206 -17.11 -19.03 7.27
N ASP A 207 -17.81 -17.91 7.49
CA ASP A 207 -19.27 -17.89 7.28
C ASP A 207 -19.59 -18.25 5.81
N GLU A 208 -20.53 -19.15 5.61
CA GLU A 208 -21.10 -19.44 4.29
C GLU A 208 -22.34 -18.59 4.06
N ILE A 209 -22.34 -17.74 3.05
CA ILE A 209 -23.50 -16.93 2.70
C ILE A 209 -24.47 -17.80 1.89
N LEU A 210 -25.68 -17.95 2.39
CA LEU A 210 -26.75 -18.77 1.78
C LEU A 210 -27.70 -17.90 0.94
N ALA A 211 -28.03 -16.70 1.47
CA ALA A 211 -28.88 -15.74 0.80
C ALA A 211 -28.56 -14.32 1.24
N ILE A 212 -28.88 -13.33 0.38
CA ILE A 212 -28.84 -11.90 0.67
C ILE A 212 -30.22 -11.33 0.33
N ASN A 213 -30.88 -10.67 1.27
CA ASN A 213 -32.26 -10.14 1.10
C ASN A 213 -33.24 -11.21 0.58
N ASN A 214 -33.21 -12.42 1.14
CA ASN A 214 -34.00 -13.58 0.71
C ASN A 214 -33.73 -14.10 -0.71
N ILE A 215 -32.70 -13.57 -1.40
CA ILE A 215 -32.24 -14.09 -2.69
C ILE A 215 -31.13 -15.10 -2.44
N ARG A 216 -31.35 -16.36 -2.86
CA ARG A 216 -30.31 -17.38 -2.77
C ARG A 216 -29.08 -16.98 -3.58
N VAL A 217 -27.89 -17.12 -2.98
CA VAL A 217 -26.64 -16.85 -3.66
C VAL A 217 -25.91 -18.14 -4.07
N SER A 218 -25.05 -17.99 -5.07
CA SER A 218 -24.10 -18.99 -5.55
C SER A 218 -22.72 -18.37 -5.68
N SER A 219 -21.70 -19.17 -5.96
CA SER A 219 -20.35 -18.69 -6.25
C SER A 219 -20.28 -17.71 -7.45
N GLU A 220 -21.27 -17.77 -8.34
CA GLU A 220 -21.33 -16.94 -9.57
C GLU A 220 -21.92 -15.56 -9.30
N ASN A 221 -22.93 -15.45 -8.38
CA ASN A 221 -23.70 -14.23 -8.22
C ASN A 221 -23.50 -13.51 -6.86
N VAL A 222 -22.84 -14.12 -5.88
CA VAL A 222 -22.72 -13.56 -4.52
C VAL A 222 -22.08 -12.17 -4.52
N LYS A 223 -21.08 -11.95 -5.37
CA LYS A 223 -20.41 -10.64 -5.48
C LYS A 223 -21.32 -9.57 -6.09
N ASP A 224 -22.08 -9.94 -7.09
CA ASP A 224 -23.04 -9.03 -7.74
C ASP A 224 -24.21 -8.71 -6.80
N CYS A 225 -24.72 -9.70 -6.07
CA CYS A 225 -25.74 -9.47 -5.05
C CYS A 225 -25.28 -8.49 -3.96
N MET A 226 -24.00 -8.56 -3.52
CA MET A 226 -23.43 -7.59 -2.59
C MET A 226 -23.26 -6.21 -3.24
N ALA A 227 -22.71 -6.15 -4.45
CA ALA A 227 -22.43 -4.88 -5.15
C ALA A 227 -23.69 -4.11 -5.56
N ASN A 228 -24.81 -4.79 -5.72
CA ASN A 228 -26.10 -4.20 -6.06
C ASN A 228 -26.81 -3.55 -4.86
N VAL A 229 -26.29 -3.69 -3.64
CA VAL A 229 -26.86 -3.00 -2.47
C VAL A 229 -26.33 -1.55 -2.46
N PRO A 230 -27.21 -0.53 -2.52
CA PRO A 230 -26.75 0.86 -2.51
C PRO A 230 -26.10 1.26 -1.19
N ILE A 231 -25.22 2.26 -1.25
CA ILE A 231 -24.60 2.86 -0.04
C ILE A 231 -25.69 3.34 0.91
N GLY A 232 -25.52 3.05 2.21
CA GLY A 232 -26.46 3.41 3.28
C GLY A 232 -27.68 2.49 3.41
N VAL A 233 -27.85 1.54 2.49
CA VAL A 233 -28.93 0.54 2.55
C VAL A 233 -28.45 -0.70 3.31
N SER A 234 -29.31 -1.24 4.19
CA SER A 234 -29.04 -2.48 4.90
C SER A 234 -29.47 -3.69 4.05
N ALA A 235 -28.67 -4.75 4.11
CA ALA A 235 -28.99 -6.04 3.54
C ALA A 235 -28.92 -7.13 4.63
N ASP A 236 -29.86 -8.07 4.56
CA ASP A 236 -29.91 -9.22 5.46
C ASP A 236 -29.14 -10.40 4.85
N PHE A 237 -28.06 -10.76 5.50
CA PHE A 237 -27.23 -11.92 5.16
C PHE A 237 -27.71 -13.15 5.93
N LEU A 238 -28.32 -14.10 5.26
CA LEU A 238 -28.55 -15.44 5.80
C LEU A 238 -27.27 -16.24 5.65
N ILE A 239 -26.66 -16.64 6.77
CA ILE A 239 -25.38 -17.36 6.78
C ILE A 239 -25.49 -18.69 7.49
N SER A 240 -24.59 -19.62 7.15
CA SER A 240 -24.26 -20.80 7.98
C SER A 240 -22.90 -20.58 8.63
N ARG A 241 -22.85 -20.60 9.97
CA ARG A 241 -21.64 -20.56 10.79
C ARG A 241 -21.57 -21.82 11.63
N ASP A 242 -20.60 -22.69 11.35
CA ASP A 242 -20.44 -23.98 12.03
C ASP A 242 -21.72 -24.82 12.04
N GLY A 243 -22.47 -24.79 10.92
CA GLY A 243 -23.75 -25.46 10.75
C GLY A 243 -24.97 -24.72 11.34
N LEU A 244 -24.77 -23.63 12.07
CA LEU A 244 -25.87 -22.82 12.63
C LEU A 244 -26.30 -21.75 11.65
N ILE A 245 -27.58 -21.68 11.36
CA ILE A 245 -28.16 -20.65 10.49
C ILE A 245 -28.39 -19.36 11.29
N LYS A 246 -27.93 -18.25 10.75
CA LYS A 246 -28.07 -16.91 11.35
C LYS A 246 -28.43 -15.89 10.28
N THR A 247 -29.20 -14.87 10.65
CA THR A 247 -29.42 -13.66 9.84
C THR A 247 -28.66 -12.52 10.47
N ILE A 248 -27.84 -11.83 9.67
CA ILE A 248 -27.05 -10.66 10.07
C ILE A 248 -27.39 -9.52 9.15
N SER A 249 -27.96 -8.43 9.71
CA SER A 249 -28.26 -7.22 8.96
C SER A 249 -27.02 -6.33 8.91
N VAL A 250 -26.61 -5.92 7.72
CA VAL A 250 -25.40 -5.15 7.47
C VAL A 250 -25.68 -3.98 6.57
N THR A 251 -25.34 -2.76 7.00
CA THR A 251 -25.50 -1.55 6.19
C THR A 251 -24.29 -1.37 5.26
N ALA A 252 -24.55 -1.24 3.98
CA ALA A 252 -23.51 -1.02 3.00
C ALA A 252 -22.85 0.36 3.18
N LYS A 253 -21.50 0.41 3.17
CA LYS A 253 -20.69 1.64 3.19
C LYS A 253 -20.17 1.96 1.79
N SER A 254 -19.59 3.15 1.61
CA SER A 254 -18.88 3.50 0.38
C SER A 254 -17.69 2.55 0.17
N LEU A 255 -17.42 2.23 -1.09
CA LEU A 255 -16.19 1.56 -1.47
C LEU A 255 -14.99 2.49 -1.28
N LEU A 256 -13.83 1.92 -0.95
CA LEU A 256 -12.56 2.62 -1.13
C LEU A 256 -12.31 2.84 -2.64
N PHE A 257 -11.55 3.85 -2.96
CA PHE A 257 -11.06 4.00 -4.34
C PHE A 257 -10.33 2.74 -4.78
N ASP A 258 -10.60 2.32 -6.00
CA ASP A 258 -10.05 1.09 -6.55
C ASP A 258 -9.17 1.33 -7.78
N LYS A 259 -9.01 2.59 -8.16
CA LYS A 259 -8.09 3.03 -9.20
C LYS A 259 -7.26 4.21 -8.70
N TYR A 260 -5.97 4.08 -8.84
CA TYR A 260 -5.00 5.14 -8.62
C TYR A 260 -4.26 5.39 -9.93
N CYS A 261 -3.89 6.63 -10.19
CA CYS A 261 -3.08 6.99 -11.35
C CYS A 261 -2.14 8.14 -10.98
N ILE A 262 -0.93 8.10 -11.54
CA ILE A 262 0.04 9.19 -11.45
C ILE A 262 0.05 9.89 -12.80
N GLU A 263 -0.22 11.19 -12.78
CA GLU A 263 -0.29 12.02 -13.98
C GLU A 263 0.79 13.11 -13.94
N LYS A 264 1.39 13.40 -15.08
CA LYS A 264 2.31 14.53 -15.23
C LYS A 264 1.52 15.84 -15.19
N PHE A 265 2.10 16.90 -14.62
CA PHE A 265 1.52 18.23 -14.70
C PHE A 265 1.46 18.72 -16.16
N GLU A 266 0.38 19.40 -16.52
CA GLU A 266 0.25 19.99 -17.86
C GLU A 266 1.27 21.12 -18.10
N GLN A 267 1.61 21.84 -17.03
CA GLN A 267 2.54 22.99 -17.07
C GLN A 267 3.61 22.85 -15.96
N PRO A 268 4.55 21.90 -16.08
CA PRO A 268 5.60 21.74 -15.10
C PRO A 268 6.63 22.86 -15.19
N THR A 269 7.21 23.23 -14.07
CA THR A 269 8.37 24.12 -14.02
C THR A 269 9.62 23.42 -14.55
N ALA A 270 10.64 24.19 -14.93
CA ALA A 270 11.94 23.64 -15.34
C ALA A 270 12.57 22.77 -14.24
N ARG A 271 12.42 23.16 -12.95
CA ARG A 271 12.90 22.38 -11.80
C ARG A 271 12.18 21.04 -11.72
N GLN A 272 10.86 21.01 -11.87
CA GLN A 272 10.08 19.76 -11.81
C GLN A 272 10.48 18.79 -12.92
N LYS A 273 10.68 19.27 -14.14
CA LYS A 273 11.20 18.43 -15.25
C LYS A 273 12.58 17.86 -14.91
N GLN A 274 13.51 18.70 -14.47
CA GLN A 274 14.84 18.25 -14.05
C GLN A 274 14.80 17.21 -12.93
N MET A 275 13.93 17.41 -11.94
CA MET A 275 13.76 16.47 -10.82
C MET A 275 13.21 15.12 -11.28
N PHE A 276 12.21 15.13 -12.15
CA PHE A 276 11.64 13.95 -12.78
C PHE A 276 12.68 13.14 -13.57
N GLU A 277 13.41 13.82 -14.46
CA GLU A 277 14.46 13.22 -15.29
C GLU A 277 15.61 12.69 -14.42
N GLY A 278 15.96 13.39 -13.35
CA GLY A 278 16.92 12.93 -12.34
C GLY A 278 16.47 11.69 -11.60
N TRP A 279 15.18 11.56 -11.31
CA TRP A 279 14.59 10.41 -10.62
C TRP A 279 14.53 9.18 -11.52
N LEU A 280 13.91 9.31 -12.70
CA LEU A 280 13.59 8.18 -13.58
C LEU A 280 14.67 7.89 -14.64
N LYS A 281 15.62 8.80 -14.83
CA LYS A 281 16.64 8.72 -15.91
C LYS A 281 16.01 8.61 -17.30
N GLN A 282 14.87 9.23 -17.49
CA GLN A 282 14.12 9.32 -18.72
C GLN A 282 13.76 10.77 -18.96
N ASP A 283 13.67 11.21 -20.22
CA ASP A 283 13.26 12.57 -20.56
C ASP A 283 11.81 12.82 -20.13
N TRP A 284 11.50 14.08 -19.76
CA TRP A 284 10.14 14.47 -19.40
C TRP A 284 9.12 14.14 -20.49
N ASP A 285 9.50 14.34 -21.74
CA ASP A 285 8.62 14.19 -22.90
C ASP A 285 8.62 12.75 -23.48
N ALA A 286 9.29 11.81 -22.80
CA ALA A 286 9.34 10.39 -23.18
C ALA A 286 8.01 9.65 -22.93
#